data_8e794814d0c07a1ed72a62dbd10c3c23
#
_entry.id   8e794814d0c07a1ed72a62dbd10c3c23
#
_cell.length_a   1.000
_cell.length_b   1.000
_cell.length_c   1.000
_cell.angle_alpha   90.00
_cell.angle_beta   90.00
_cell.angle_gamma   90.00
#
_symmetry.space_group_name_H-M   'P 1'
#
loop_
_entity.id
_entity.type
_entity.pdbx_description
1 polymer ?
#
loop_
_entity_poly.entity_id
_entity_poly.type
_entity_poly.pdbx_seq_one_letter_code
_entity_poly.pdbx_strand_id
1 'polypeptide(L)'
;MMTRNLLEIVAMCGGVLHAAQGTADSVRATTVTGVFTDSRKVAPGGLFVAIAGEHDDGHQFVPAAARAGAVAALVHDLDGVRSALADAGLAPGSLNLITVSDTVEALGRLARAHLADLRERAAEHGRALTVAAMTGSVGKTTTKDLTRQILAAQAPTIAPAASFNNEIGLPLTVLRADETTRFLILEMGASAPGHIAYLTSIAPPDAAAVLVVGHAHMDGFGSLDGVARAKAEIIEGLLPTGTAVVNLDDERAAAMGELAPGPVLTFSATGDARADLRADLVELDDGAHPVIDLHLPGLSAPARVRLGLPGVHNVTNA
;
A
#
# COMPACT_ATOMS: atom_id res chain seq x y z
N MET A 1 10.68 9.46 -2.77
CA MET A 1 9.77 10.11 -1.80
C MET A 1 9.98 11.61 -1.90
N MET A 2 8.90 12.37 -1.90
CA MET A 2 8.94 13.83 -1.92
C MET A 2 9.54 14.36 -0.61
N THR A 3 10.46 15.32 -0.69
CA THR A 3 11.00 16.03 0.47
C THR A 3 9.93 16.93 1.06
N ARG A 4 9.64 16.80 2.37
CA ARG A 4 8.62 17.58 3.07
C ARG A 4 9.19 18.32 4.28
N ASN A 5 8.63 19.49 4.53
CA ASN A 5 8.96 20.24 5.73
C ASN A 5 8.47 19.50 6.99
N LEU A 6 9.23 19.59 8.08
CA LEU A 6 8.87 18.93 9.34
C LEU A 6 7.49 19.39 9.88
N LEU A 7 7.15 20.68 9.74
CA LEU A 7 5.86 21.20 10.23
C LEU A 7 4.67 20.66 9.39
N GLU A 8 4.88 20.43 8.09
CA GLU A 8 3.87 19.74 7.26
C GLU A 8 3.65 18.31 7.75
N ILE A 9 4.73 17.58 8.05
CA ILE A 9 4.64 16.23 8.62
C ILE A 9 3.85 16.23 9.93
N VAL A 10 4.14 17.19 10.84
CA VAL A 10 3.41 17.33 12.11
C VAL A 10 1.91 17.55 11.86
N ALA A 11 1.55 18.43 10.94
CA ALA A 11 0.17 18.70 10.59
C ALA A 11 -0.52 17.47 9.98
N MET A 12 0.15 16.78 9.06
CA MET A 12 -0.37 15.60 8.38
C MET A 12 -0.60 14.41 9.32
N CYS A 13 0.28 14.18 10.30
CA CYS A 13 0.11 13.09 11.26
C CYS A 13 -0.77 13.45 12.46
N GLY A 14 -1.10 14.75 12.64
CA GLY A 14 -1.90 15.24 13.76
C GLY A 14 -1.16 15.17 15.10
N GLY A 15 0.16 15.36 15.08
CA GLY A 15 1.00 15.26 16.26
C GLY A 15 1.32 16.62 16.92
N VAL A 16 2.00 16.55 18.07
CA VAL A 16 2.56 17.70 18.78
C VAL A 16 4.07 17.66 18.68
N LEU A 17 4.67 18.73 18.15
CA LEU A 17 6.12 18.85 17.99
C LEU A 17 6.81 19.26 19.29
N HIS A 18 7.77 18.46 19.71
CA HIS A 18 8.79 18.81 20.72
C HIS A 18 10.11 19.04 19.98
N ALA A 19 10.38 20.30 19.68
CA ALA A 19 11.51 20.68 18.85
C ALA A 19 12.85 20.32 19.50
N ALA A 20 13.80 19.91 18.68
CA ALA A 20 15.20 19.80 19.05
C ALA A 20 15.76 21.19 19.50
N GLN A 21 16.91 21.17 20.16
CA GLN A 21 17.59 22.44 20.51
C GLN A 21 17.95 23.18 19.22
N GLY A 22 17.50 24.45 19.14
CA GLY A 22 17.71 25.31 17.98
C GLY A 22 16.73 26.47 17.94
N THR A 23 16.78 27.25 16.88
CA THR A 23 15.88 28.37 16.65
C THR A 23 14.59 27.90 15.98
N ALA A 24 13.52 28.68 16.06
CA ALA A 24 12.29 28.41 15.31
C ALA A 24 12.57 28.28 13.79
N ASP A 25 13.56 28.99 13.27
CA ASP A 25 13.96 28.97 11.88
C ASP A 25 14.65 27.62 11.51
N SER A 26 15.44 27.04 12.45
CA SER A 26 16.03 25.71 12.20
C SER A 26 14.97 24.62 12.08
N VAL A 27 13.91 24.68 12.88
CA VAL A 27 12.76 23.77 12.79
C VAL A 27 12.04 23.93 11.44
N ARG A 28 11.80 25.20 11.03
CA ARG A 28 11.18 25.50 9.73
C ARG A 28 12.02 25.06 8.54
N ALA A 29 13.33 25.05 8.68
CA ALA A 29 14.26 24.60 7.64
C ALA A 29 14.44 23.06 7.62
N THR A 30 13.98 22.36 8.65
CA THR A 30 14.13 20.91 8.73
C THR A 30 13.22 20.23 7.70
N THR A 31 13.82 19.38 6.88
CA THR A 31 13.13 18.60 5.85
C THR A 31 13.24 17.10 6.13
N VAL A 32 12.16 16.38 5.89
CA VAL A 32 12.08 14.92 5.99
C VAL A 32 12.18 14.35 4.58
N THR A 33 13.13 13.43 4.37
CA THR A 33 13.43 12.82 3.08
C THR A 33 13.08 11.32 3.02
N GLY A 34 12.61 10.71 4.10
CA GLY A 34 12.21 9.31 4.20
C GLY A 34 11.45 9.00 5.48
N VAL A 35 10.60 7.98 5.46
CA VAL A 35 9.90 7.45 6.63
C VAL A 35 10.32 6.00 6.85
N PHE A 36 10.71 5.68 8.08
CA PHE A 36 11.32 4.41 8.46
C PHE A 36 10.72 3.88 9.76
N THR A 37 10.43 2.59 9.80
CA THR A 37 10.01 1.86 11.00
C THR A 37 11.11 0.90 11.50
N ASP A 38 12.16 0.69 10.71
CA ASP A 38 13.33 -0.10 11.06
C ASP A 38 14.53 0.85 11.22
N SER A 39 15.04 0.99 12.45
CA SER A 39 16.14 1.92 12.78
C SER A 39 17.43 1.63 12.01
N ARG A 40 17.65 0.39 11.55
CA ARG A 40 18.81 -0.03 10.75
C ARG A 40 18.76 0.48 9.31
N LYS A 41 17.56 0.89 8.83
CA LYS A 41 17.32 1.39 7.47
C LYS A 41 17.19 2.90 7.41
N VAL A 42 17.25 3.57 8.56
CA VAL A 42 17.18 5.03 8.62
C VAL A 42 18.33 5.63 7.83
N ALA A 43 17.99 6.60 6.97
CA ALA A 43 18.96 7.40 6.23
C ALA A 43 18.95 8.85 6.75
N PRO A 44 20.02 9.63 6.52
CA PRO A 44 20.06 11.05 6.88
C PRO A 44 18.85 11.81 6.34
N GLY A 45 18.24 12.63 7.20
CA GLY A 45 16.99 13.33 6.88
C GLY A 45 15.72 12.51 7.11
N GLY A 46 15.81 11.28 7.63
CA GLY A 46 14.66 10.41 7.85
C GLY A 46 13.77 10.79 9.03
N LEU A 47 12.49 10.46 8.94
CA LEU A 47 11.56 10.35 10.06
C LEU A 47 11.54 8.90 10.53
N PHE A 48 11.87 8.65 11.78
CA PHE A 48 11.69 7.33 12.37
C PHE A 48 10.32 7.23 13.06
N VAL A 49 9.57 6.19 12.78
CA VAL A 49 8.27 5.90 13.42
C VAL A 49 8.47 4.79 14.43
N ALA A 50 8.35 5.12 15.72
CA ALA A 50 8.51 4.16 16.80
C ALA A 50 7.20 3.39 17.02
N ILE A 51 7.14 2.16 16.52
CA ILE A 51 5.96 1.29 16.63
C ILE A 51 6.18 0.31 17.79
N ALA A 52 5.23 0.27 18.73
CA ALA A 52 5.20 -0.78 19.75
C ALA A 52 4.63 -2.06 19.12
N GLY A 53 5.46 -3.09 19.03
CA GLY A 53 5.09 -4.42 18.57
C GLY A 53 4.80 -5.38 19.73
N GLU A 54 4.42 -6.60 19.39
CA GLU A 54 4.12 -7.65 20.39
C GLU A 54 5.36 -8.10 21.19
N HIS A 55 6.55 -8.02 20.61
CA HIS A 55 7.80 -8.50 21.19
C HIS A 55 8.80 -7.39 21.49
N ASP A 56 8.82 -6.34 20.69
CA ASP A 56 9.75 -5.22 20.80
C ASP A 56 9.01 -3.90 20.78
N ASP A 57 9.44 -2.95 21.61
CA ASP A 57 8.95 -1.57 21.55
C ASP A 57 9.91 -0.72 20.72
N GLY A 58 9.39 -0.18 19.60
CA GLY A 58 10.14 0.67 18.70
C GLY A 58 10.75 1.93 19.35
N HIS A 59 10.21 2.39 20.49
CA HIS A 59 10.71 3.55 21.22
C HIS A 59 12.14 3.35 21.71
N GLN A 60 12.54 2.14 22.07
CA GLN A 60 13.91 1.80 22.46
C GLN A 60 14.94 2.01 21.34
N PHE A 61 14.51 2.02 20.08
CA PHE A 61 15.39 2.19 18.90
C PHE A 61 15.53 3.65 18.44
N VAL A 62 14.83 4.60 19.07
CA VAL A 62 14.95 6.04 18.74
C VAL A 62 16.38 6.55 18.85
N PRO A 63 17.19 6.18 19.87
CA PRO A 63 18.59 6.59 19.92
C PRO A 63 19.43 6.06 18.74
N ALA A 64 19.18 4.83 18.28
CA ALA A 64 19.85 4.27 17.13
C ALA A 64 19.47 5.02 15.84
N ALA A 65 18.18 5.33 15.67
CA ALA A 65 17.67 6.11 14.54
C ALA A 65 18.29 7.53 14.52
N ALA A 66 18.40 8.19 15.68
CA ALA A 66 19.06 9.49 15.79
C ALA A 66 20.53 9.44 15.34
N ARG A 67 21.29 8.43 15.77
CA ARG A 67 22.68 8.21 15.33
C ARG A 67 22.81 7.91 13.84
N ALA A 68 21.80 7.26 13.25
CA ALA A 68 21.73 6.99 11.82
C ALA A 68 21.32 8.22 10.98
N GLY A 69 21.02 9.36 11.63
CA GLY A 69 20.73 10.62 10.94
C GLY A 69 19.24 10.92 10.78
N ALA A 70 18.36 10.29 11.58
CA ALA A 70 16.98 10.76 11.67
C ALA A 70 16.94 12.22 12.11
N VAL A 71 16.08 13.01 11.48
CA VAL A 71 15.83 14.42 11.84
C VAL A 71 14.64 14.59 12.78
N ALA A 72 13.79 13.56 12.83
CA ALA A 72 12.67 13.49 13.75
C ALA A 72 12.29 12.03 14.07
N ALA A 73 11.59 11.82 15.19
CA ALA A 73 10.92 10.58 15.52
C ALA A 73 9.45 10.82 15.88
N LEU A 74 8.57 9.95 15.37
CA LEU A 74 7.15 9.87 15.71
C LEU A 74 7.00 8.87 16.85
N VAL A 75 6.46 9.30 17.99
CA VAL A 75 6.44 8.54 19.24
C VAL A 75 5.11 8.71 19.97
N HIS A 76 4.71 7.75 20.81
CA HIS A 76 3.59 7.92 21.74
C HIS A 76 4.05 8.00 23.21
N ASP A 77 5.28 7.57 23.52
CA ASP A 77 5.90 7.70 24.86
C ASP A 77 7.06 8.70 24.80
N LEU A 78 6.74 9.96 25.11
CA LEU A 78 7.71 11.06 25.08
C LEU A 78 8.77 10.92 26.18
N ASP A 79 8.35 10.58 27.40
CA ASP A 79 9.23 10.57 28.56
C ASP A 79 10.16 9.35 28.53
N GLY A 80 9.66 8.19 28.13
CA GLY A 80 10.47 7.00 27.89
C GLY A 80 11.52 7.23 26.81
N VAL A 81 11.17 7.90 25.71
CA VAL A 81 12.13 8.23 24.64
C VAL A 81 13.18 9.23 25.11
N ARG A 82 12.81 10.24 25.89
CA ARG A 82 13.78 11.20 26.45
C ARG A 82 14.78 10.52 27.38
N SER A 83 14.30 9.58 28.22
CA SER A 83 15.18 8.76 29.06
C SER A 83 16.12 7.91 28.23
N ALA A 84 15.60 7.21 27.22
CA ALA A 84 16.41 6.36 26.34
C ALA A 84 17.49 7.16 25.57
N LEU A 85 17.18 8.38 25.13
CA LEU A 85 18.16 9.27 24.50
C LEU A 85 19.26 9.67 25.50
N ALA A 86 18.89 10.04 26.73
CA ALA A 86 19.84 10.40 27.79
C ALA A 86 20.76 9.21 28.16
N ASP A 87 20.19 8.03 28.36
CA ASP A 87 20.93 6.79 28.67
C ASP A 87 21.90 6.40 27.54
N ALA A 88 21.54 6.73 26.31
CA ALA A 88 22.40 6.56 25.15
C ALA A 88 23.46 7.65 24.99
N GLY A 89 23.57 8.62 25.93
CA GLY A 89 24.52 9.72 25.87
C GLY A 89 24.22 10.78 24.81
N LEU A 90 22.98 10.85 24.34
CA LEU A 90 22.53 11.89 23.41
C LEU A 90 21.99 13.09 24.21
N ALA A 91 22.36 14.32 23.79
CA ALA A 91 21.91 15.52 24.49
C ALA A 91 20.37 15.64 24.47
N PRO A 92 19.76 16.13 25.56
CA PRO A 92 18.34 16.48 25.52
C PRO A 92 18.08 17.46 24.37
N GLY A 93 17.07 17.17 23.55
CA GLY A 93 16.76 17.96 22.35
C GLY A 93 17.73 17.75 21.18
N SER A 94 18.46 16.65 21.11
CA SER A 94 19.26 16.27 19.93
C SER A 94 18.43 15.84 18.73
N LEU A 95 17.14 15.51 18.94
CA LEU A 95 16.21 15.02 17.92
C LEU A 95 14.84 15.72 18.08
N ASN A 96 14.19 16.06 16.98
CA ASN A 96 12.81 16.49 17.02
C ASN A 96 11.91 15.28 17.34
N LEU A 97 11.02 15.44 18.33
CA LEU A 97 10.07 14.39 18.69
C LEU A 97 8.66 14.87 18.34
N ILE A 98 7.90 14.03 17.66
CA ILE A 98 6.49 14.28 17.33
C ILE A 98 5.67 13.29 18.16
N THR A 99 4.91 13.80 19.13
CA THR A 99 4.05 12.93 19.95
C THR A 99 2.67 12.80 19.36
N VAL A 100 2.16 11.58 19.38
CA VAL A 100 0.82 11.20 18.93
C VAL A 100 0.21 10.19 19.91
N SER A 101 -1.09 9.94 19.83
CA SER A 101 -1.76 8.91 20.64
C SER A 101 -1.41 7.49 20.20
N ASP A 102 -1.26 7.29 18.90
CA ASP A 102 -0.94 6.02 18.26
C ASP A 102 -0.07 6.27 17.02
N THR A 103 1.11 5.64 16.99
CA THR A 103 2.10 5.85 15.92
C THR A 103 1.71 5.15 14.62
N VAL A 104 0.97 4.04 14.67
CA VAL A 104 0.47 3.33 13.48
C VAL A 104 -0.65 4.14 12.82
N GLU A 105 -1.59 4.62 13.63
CA GLU A 105 -2.66 5.50 13.13
C GLU A 105 -2.11 6.80 12.55
N ALA A 106 -1.11 7.41 13.21
CA ALA A 106 -0.46 8.62 12.73
C ALA A 106 0.32 8.40 11.42
N LEU A 107 0.96 7.22 11.26
CA LEU A 107 1.59 6.81 10.01
C LEU A 107 0.54 6.70 8.88
N GLY A 108 -0.63 6.12 9.17
CA GLY A 108 -1.75 6.06 8.23
C GLY A 108 -2.28 7.45 7.83
N ARG A 109 -2.46 8.35 8.81
CA ARG A 109 -2.86 9.76 8.55
C ARG A 109 -1.84 10.49 7.67
N LEU A 110 -0.54 10.32 7.98
CA LEU A 110 0.55 10.91 7.19
C LEU A 110 0.50 10.41 5.74
N ALA A 111 0.34 9.11 5.52
CA ALA A 111 0.28 8.52 4.19
C ALA A 111 -0.95 9.00 3.40
N ARG A 112 -2.12 9.05 4.05
CA ARG A 112 -3.36 9.58 3.45
C ARG A 112 -3.19 11.03 2.99
N ALA A 113 -2.69 11.90 3.87
CA ALA A 113 -2.50 13.32 3.56
C ALA A 113 -1.45 13.51 2.46
N HIS A 114 -0.37 12.72 2.48
CA HIS A 114 0.64 12.73 1.42
C HIS A 114 0.07 12.34 0.06
N LEU A 115 -0.72 11.26 -0.01
CA LEU A 115 -1.35 10.83 -1.27
C LEU A 115 -2.36 11.85 -1.79
N ALA A 116 -3.15 12.45 -0.91
CA ALA A 116 -4.12 13.49 -1.28
C ALA A 116 -3.41 14.69 -1.92
N ASP A 117 -2.34 15.21 -1.29
CA ASP A 117 -1.54 16.31 -1.81
C ASP A 117 -0.87 15.95 -3.16
N LEU A 118 -0.36 14.72 -3.32
CA LEU A 118 0.21 14.29 -4.59
C LEU A 118 -0.84 14.23 -5.72
N ARG A 119 -2.05 13.78 -5.42
CA ARG A 119 -3.17 13.76 -6.39
C ARG A 119 -3.57 15.17 -6.79
N GLU A 120 -3.68 16.09 -5.83
CA GLU A 120 -4.00 17.50 -6.09
C GLU A 120 -2.95 18.14 -6.99
N ARG A 121 -1.68 18.04 -6.63
CA ARG A 121 -0.57 18.56 -7.45
C ARG A 121 -0.50 17.92 -8.84
N ALA A 122 -0.76 16.62 -8.95
CA ALA A 122 -0.83 15.97 -10.25
C ALA A 122 -1.94 16.57 -11.12
N ALA A 123 -3.14 16.78 -10.54
CA ALA A 123 -4.28 17.37 -11.23
C ALA A 123 -4.03 18.81 -11.69
N GLU A 124 -3.39 19.66 -10.86
CA GLU A 124 -2.98 21.02 -11.21
C GLU A 124 -2.08 21.07 -12.45
N HIS A 125 -1.30 20.01 -12.70
CA HIS A 125 -0.43 19.89 -13.88
C HIS A 125 -1.07 19.07 -15.01
N GLY A 126 -2.40 18.84 -14.98
CA GLY A 126 -3.11 18.05 -16.00
C GLY A 126 -2.69 16.57 -16.03
N ARG A 127 -2.23 16.02 -14.93
CA ARG A 127 -1.74 14.66 -14.79
C ARG A 127 -2.60 13.89 -13.79
N ALA A 128 -2.53 12.56 -13.83
CA ALA A 128 -3.16 11.70 -12.83
C ALA A 128 -2.11 10.88 -12.09
N LEU A 129 -2.33 10.64 -10.81
CA LEU A 129 -1.71 9.58 -10.02
C LEU A 129 -2.79 8.53 -9.77
N THR A 130 -2.64 7.38 -10.41
CA THR A 130 -3.61 6.28 -10.36
C THR A 130 -3.19 5.27 -9.31
N VAL A 131 -4.10 4.93 -8.41
CA VAL A 131 -3.93 3.88 -7.41
C VAL A 131 -4.66 2.63 -7.88
N ALA A 132 -3.91 1.55 -8.11
CA ALA A 132 -4.44 0.22 -8.37
C ALA A 132 -4.25 -0.65 -7.13
N ALA A 133 -5.31 -1.17 -6.56
CA ALA A 133 -5.26 -2.02 -5.39
C ALA A 133 -5.79 -3.43 -5.68
N MET A 134 -5.29 -4.42 -4.96
CA MET A 134 -5.76 -5.79 -5.12
C MET A 134 -5.85 -6.53 -3.79
N THR A 135 -6.86 -7.40 -3.69
CA THR A 135 -7.03 -8.35 -2.61
C THR A 135 -7.35 -9.74 -3.14
N GLY A 136 -7.28 -10.72 -2.28
CA GLY A 136 -7.58 -12.12 -2.58
C GLY A 136 -7.03 -13.02 -1.48
N SER A 137 -7.51 -14.24 -1.38
CA SER A 137 -6.95 -15.21 -0.43
C SER A 137 -5.56 -15.66 -0.86
N VAL A 138 -5.34 -15.80 -2.18
CA VAL A 138 -4.05 -16.10 -2.81
C VAL A 138 -3.85 -15.20 -4.04
N GLY A 139 -2.65 -15.18 -4.61
CA GLY A 139 -2.35 -14.50 -5.87
C GLY A 139 -1.95 -13.03 -5.76
N LYS A 140 -2.29 -12.32 -4.70
CA LYS A 140 -2.07 -10.87 -4.52
C LYS A 140 -0.67 -10.38 -4.92
N THR A 141 0.37 -10.98 -4.34
CA THR A 141 1.77 -10.56 -4.58
C THR A 141 2.19 -10.83 -6.03
N THR A 142 1.79 -11.97 -6.60
CA THR A 142 2.08 -12.30 -8.01
C THR A 142 1.40 -11.30 -8.95
N THR A 143 0.09 -11.05 -8.77
CA THR A 143 -0.66 -10.09 -9.59
C THR A 143 -0.08 -8.68 -9.46
N LYS A 144 0.24 -8.25 -8.23
CA LYS A 144 0.94 -6.98 -7.98
C LYS A 144 2.26 -6.87 -8.78
N ASP A 145 3.08 -7.94 -8.78
CA ASP A 145 4.37 -7.92 -9.48
C ASP A 145 4.22 -7.91 -11.00
N LEU A 146 3.25 -8.64 -11.54
CA LEU A 146 2.93 -8.62 -12.98
C LEU A 146 2.39 -7.24 -13.38
N THR A 147 1.41 -6.69 -12.63
CA THR A 147 0.88 -5.35 -12.85
C THR A 147 1.99 -4.29 -12.83
N ARG A 148 2.90 -4.40 -11.84
CA ARG A 148 4.05 -3.49 -11.75
C ARG A 148 4.94 -3.56 -13.00
N GLN A 149 5.21 -4.75 -13.53
CA GLN A 149 6.05 -4.90 -14.71
C GLN A 149 5.41 -4.23 -15.93
N ILE A 150 4.11 -4.41 -16.12
CA ILE A 150 3.36 -3.83 -17.25
C ILE A 150 3.32 -2.30 -17.13
N LEU A 151 2.94 -1.77 -15.97
CA LEU A 151 2.77 -0.33 -15.77
C LEU A 151 4.10 0.41 -15.69
N ALA A 152 5.15 -0.21 -15.13
CA ALA A 152 6.48 0.38 -15.08
C ALA A 152 7.13 0.54 -16.48
N ALA A 153 6.70 -0.25 -17.46
CA ALA A 153 7.10 -0.07 -18.86
C ALA A 153 6.43 1.17 -19.52
N GLN A 154 5.35 1.68 -18.92
CA GLN A 154 4.61 2.84 -19.44
C GLN A 154 4.99 4.15 -18.73
N ALA A 155 5.13 4.12 -17.41
CA ALA A 155 5.39 5.33 -16.62
C ALA A 155 5.96 4.99 -15.21
N PRO A 156 6.49 6.01 -14.49
CA PRO A 156 6.97 5.83 -13.12
C PRO A 156 5.94 5.18 -12.21
N THR A 157 6.29 4.02 -11.67
CA THR A 157 5.39 3.13 -10.93
C THR A 157 6.00 2.75 -9.59
N ILE A 158 5.23 2.90 -8.51
CA ILE A 158 5.58 2.46 -7.16
C ILE A 158 4.73 1.24 -6.80
N ALA A 159 5.38 0.21 -6.27
CA ALA A 159 4.73 -0.96 -5.68
C ALA A 159 5.55 -1.44 -4.48
N PRO A 160 4.95 -2.18 -3.53
CA PRO A 160 5.69 -2.76 -2.42
C PRO A 160 6.67 -3.84 -2.90
N ALA A 161 7.87 -3.86 -2.31
CA ALA A 161 8.90 -4.85 -2.64
C ALA A 161 8.58 -6.26 -2.10
N ALA A 162 7.72 -6.33 -1.06
CA ALA A 162 7.26 -7.54 -0.42
C ALA A 162 5.74 -7.44 -0.17
N SER A 163 5.16 -8.35 0.59
CA SER A 163 3.72 -8.30 0.96
C SER A 163 3.47 -7.23 2.04
N PHE A 164 3.76 -5.95 1.73
CA PHE A 164 3.44 -4.81 2.58
C PHE A 164 1.98 -4.41 2.39
N ASN A 165 1.08 -5.20 2.98
CA ASN A 165 -0.36 -5.21 2.71
C ASN A 165 -1.22 -4.91 3.95
N ASN A 166 -0.60 -4.42 5.03
CA ASN A 166 -1.23 -4.12 6.31
C ASN A 166 -1.09 -2.63 6.69
N GLU A 167 -1.55 -2.27 7.90
CA GLU A 167 -1.59 -0.91 8.48
C GLU A 167 -0.22 -0.24 8.65
N ILE A 168 0.87 -0.98 8.49
CA ILE A 168 2.25 -0.45 8.52
C ILE A 168 2.84 -0.44 7.12
N GLY A 169 2.73 -1.54 6.40
CA GLY A 169 3.38 -1.74 5.11
C GLY A 169 2.78 -0.90 3.98
N LEU A 170 1.45 -0.78 3.95
CA LEU A 170 0.76 0.02 2.94
C LEU A 170 1.10 1.51 3.08
N PRO A 171 1.00 2.15 4.27
CA PRO A 171 1.43 3.53 4.43
C PRO A 171 2.88 3.78 4.02
N LEU A 172 3.81 2.89 4.38
CA LEU A 172 5.22 3.01 3.98
C LEU A 172 5.39 2.94 2.46
N THR A 173 4.56 2.16 1.78
CA THR A 173 4.56 2.10 0.31
C THR A 173 4.03 3.39 -0.30
N VAL A 174 2.92 3.92 0.21
CA VAL A 174 2.32 5.20 -0.20
C VAL A 174 3.31 6.34 -0.04
N LEU A 175 4.02 6.40 1.08
CA LEU A 175 5.01 7.45 1.38
C LEU A 175 6.28 7.40 0.51
N ARG A 176 6.45 6.36 -0.31
CA ARG A 176 7.51 6.32 -1.35
C ARG A 176 7.12 7.04 -2.63
N ALA A 177 5.84 7.30 -2.85
CA ALA A 177 5.37 8.04 -4.01
C ALA A 177 5.86 9.50 -3.99
N ASP A 178 6.03 10.08 -5.16
CA ASP A 178 6.45 11.47 -5.37
C ASP A 178 5.73 12.11 -6.57
N GLU A 179 6.08 13.33 -6.91
CA GLU A 179 5.46 14.10 -7.99
C GLU A 179 5.64 13.46 -9.38
N THR A 180 6.63 12.58 -9.54
CA THR A 180 6.85 11.85 -10.80
C THR A 180 5.98 10.62 -10.93
N THR A 181 5.49 10.07 -9.78
CA THR A 181 4.73 8.82 -9.73
C THR A 181 3.43 8.94 -10.51
N ARG A 182 3.18 7.96 -11.41
CA ARG A 182 1.96 7.83 -12.20
C ARG A 182 1.08 6.70 -11.71
N PHE A 183 1.69 5.62 -11.31
CA PHE A 183 0.99 4.45 -10.82
C PHE A 183 1.49 4.08 -9.43
N LEU A 184 0.55 3.91 -8.51
CA LEU A 184 0.78 3.36 -7.19
C LEU A 184 0.01 2.05 -7.10
N ILE A 185 0.73 0.94 -7.00
CA ILE A 185 0.15 -0.40 -6.92
C ILE A 185 0.20 -0.85 -5.47
N LEU A 186 -0.93 -1.26 -4.92
CA LEU A 186 -1.07 -1.65 -3.52
C LEU A 186 -1.66 -3.05 -3.40
N GLU A 187 -1.13 -3.82 -2.48
CA GLU A 187 -1.71 -5.05 -2.01
C GLU A 187 -2.43 -4.77 -0.70
N MET A 188 -3.69 -5.22 -0.55
CA MET A 188 -4.50 -5.03 0.65
C MET A 188 -4.88 -6.39 1.24
N GLY A 189 -4.33 -6.68 2.41
CA GLY A 189 -4.60 -7.88 3.19
C GLY A 189 -5.59 -7.62 4.31
N ALA A 190 -6.26 -8.66 4.78
CA ALA A 190 -7.08 -8.59 5.97
C ALA A 190 -6.89 -9.85 6.82
N SER A 191 -6.89 -9.69 8.13
CA SER A 191 -7.01 -10.74 9.13
C SER A 191 -8.32 -10.63 9.92
N ALA A 192 -9.07 -9.51 9.80
CA ALA A 192 -10.38 -9.28 10.39
C ALA A 192 -11.20 -8.32 9.53
N PRO A 193 -12.54 -8.27 9.69
CA PRO A 193 -13.39 -7.23 9.11
C PRO A 193 -12.91 -5.82 9.50
N GLY A 194 -13.04 -4.85 8.59
CA GLY A 194 -12.62 -3.46 8.78
C GLY A 194 -11.16 -3.19 8.41
N HIS A 195 -10.31 -4.22 8.26
CA HIS A 195 -8.91 -4.00 7.92
C HIS A 195 -8.74 -3.40 6.52
N ILE A 196 -9.41 -3.95 5.50
CA ILE A 196 -9.32 -3.41 4.14
C ILE A 196 -10.00 -2.05 4.05
N ALA A 197 -11.12 -1.84 4.76
CA ALA A 197 -11.77 -0.54 4.85
C ALA A 197 -10.82 0.54 5.41
N TYR A 198 -10.03 0.21 6.43
CA TYR A 198 -8.98 1.10 6.94
C TYR A 198 -7.92 1.39 5.87
N LEU A 199 -7.43 0.37 5.17
CA LEU A 199 -6.40 0.53 4.13
C LEU A 199 -6.89 1.36 2.95
N THR A 200 -8.12 1.14 2.48
CA THR A 200 -8.74 1.95 1.42
C THR A 200 -8.99 3.39 1.89
N SER A 201 -9.25 3.60 3.17
CA SER A 201 -9.36 4.95 3.74
C SER A 201 -8.04 5.72 3.70
N ILE A 202 -6.89 5.04 3.74
CA ILE A 202 -5.56 5.66 3.55
C ILE A 202 -5.31 5.95 2.08
N ALA A 203 -5.58 4.98 1.22
CA ALA A 203 -5.31 5.06 -0.22
C ALA A 203 -6.53 4.56 -1.02
N PRO A 204 -7.57 5.41 -1.20
CA PRO A 204 -8.74 5.05 -1.98
C PRO A 204 -8.35 4.70 -3.42
N PRO A 205 -8.69 3.49 -3.93
CA PRO A 205 -8.25 3.06 -5.24
C PRO A 205 -9.05 3.72 -6.39
N ASP A 206 -8.35 3.94 -7.52
CA ASP A 206 -8.97 4.23 -8.84
C ASP A 206 -9.40 2.93 -9.53
N ALA A 207 -8.67 1.83 -9.25
CA ALA A 207 -9.03 0.49 -9.69
C ALA A 207 -8.77 -0.52 -8.57
N ALA A 208 -9.72 -1.41 -8.31
CA ALA A 208 -9.62 -2.42 -7.28
C ALA A 208 -9.93 -3.82 -7.82
N ALA A 209 -8.99 -4.77 -7.63
CA ALA A 209 -9.15 -6.15 -8.07
C ALA A 209 -9.43 -7.09 -6.90
N VAL A 210 -10.44 -7.97 -7.07
CA VAL A 210 -10.68 -9.11 -6.19
C VAL A 210 -10.37 -10.38 -6.97
N LEU A 211 -9.29 -11.08 -6.54
CA LEU A 211 -8.76 -12.22 -7.28
C LEU A 211 -9.55 -13.50 -6.99
N VAL A 212 -9.55 -13.93 -5.72
CA VAL A 212 -10.23 -15.15 -5.29
C VAL A 212 -10.58 -15.11 -3.82
N VAL A 213 -11.69 -15.72 -3.43
CA VAL A 213 -12.14 -15.91 -2.05
C VAL A 213 -11.96 -17.36 -1.64
N GLY A 214 -10.94 -17.64 -0.83
CA GLY A 214 -10.61 -18.97 -0.36
C GLY A 214 -10.45 -19.05 1.17
N HIS A 215 -10.14 -20.22 1.68
CA HIS A 215 -10.09 -20.54 3.12
C HIS A 215 -8.87 -19.97 3.88
N ALA A 216 -8.21 -18.92 3.39
CA ALA A 216 -7.10 -18.29 4.10
C ALA A 216 -7.59 -17.51 5.34
N HIS A 217 -6.88 -17.64 6.46
CA HIS A 217 -7.12 -16.88 7.72
C HIS A 217 -8.52 -17.06 8.32
N MET A 218 -9.09 -18.27 8.28
CA MET A 218 -10.45 -18.57 8.76
C MET A 218 -10.71 -18.18 10.21
N ASP A 219 -9.68 -18.21 11.07
CA ASP A 219 -9.81 -17.93 12.51
C ASP A 219 -10.31 -16.51 12.82
N GLY A 220 -9.95 -15.52 11.98
CA GLY A 220 -10.39 -14.13 12.15
C GLY A 220 -11.74 -13.80 11.52
N PHE A 221 -12.27 -14.65 10.64
CA PHE A 221 -13.48 -14.35 9.83
C PHE A 221 -14.67 -15.27 10.13
N GLY A 222 -14.43 -16.39 10.81
CA GLY A 222 -15.44 -17.35 11.23
C GLY A 222 -16.07 -18.17 10.10
N SER A 223 -16.13 -17.67 8.86
CA SER A 223 -16.71 -18.35 7.69
C SER A 223 -16.13 -17.81 6.38
N LEU A 224 -16.32 -18.57 5.29
CA LEU A 224 -15.94 -18.12 3.95
C LEU A 224 -16.71 -16.87 3.51
N ASP A 225 -17.96 -16.72 3.95
CA ASP A 225 -18.75 -15.51 3.72
C ASP A 225 -18.23 -14.32 4.54
N GLY A 226 -17.65 -14.56 5.72
CA GLY A 226 -16.91 -13.56 6.48
C GLY A 226 -15.67 -13.07 5.74
N VAL A 227 -14.90 -13.99 5.14
CA VAL A 227 -13.76 -13.67 4.27
C VAL A 227 -14.21 -12.84 3.06
N ALA A 228 -15.33 -13.23 2.42
CA ALA A 228 -15.89 -12.50 1.28
C ALA A 228 -16.28 -11.07 1.68
N ARG A 229 -17.01 -10.88 2.78
CA ARG A 229 -17.39 -9.54 3.27
C ARG A 229 -16.18 -8.66 3.54
N ALA A 230 -15.14 -9.19 4.20
CA ALA A 230 -13.92 -8.42 4.44
C ALA A 230 -13.19 -8.04 3.15
N LYS A 231 -13.21 -8.89 2.11
CA LYS A 231 -12.59 -8.55 0.82
C LYS A 231 -13.44 -7.57 0.01
N ALA A 232 -14.76 -7.58 0.16
CA ALA A 232 -15.67 -6.63 -0.47
C ALA A 232 -15.37 -5.17 -0.06
N GLU A 233 -14.79 -4.95 1.11
CA GLU A 233 -14.37 -3.63 1.60
C GLU A 233 -13.43 -2.90 0.61
N ILE A 234 -12.68 -3.64 -0.25
CA ILE A 234 -11.82 -3.00 -1.26
C ILE A 234 -12.65 -2.35 -2.37
N ILE A 235 -13.78 -2.95 -2.73
CA ILE A 235 -14.71 -2.44 -3.74
C ILE A 235 -15.51 -1.26 -3.17
N GLU A 236 -15.98 -1.38 -1.93
CA GLU A 236 -16.68 -0.31 -1.22
C GLU A 236 -15.79 0.92 -1.01
N GLY A 237 -14.48 0.72 -0.87
CA GLY A 237 -13.48 1.78 -0.71
C GLY A 237 -12.97 2.42 -2.00
N LEU A 238 -13.47 2.02 -3.18
CA LEU A 238 -13.16 2.66 -4.47
C LEU A 238 -13.55 4.14 -4.47
N LEU A 239 -12.82 4.94 -5.23
CA LEU A 239 -13.29 6.28 -5.58
C LEU A 239 -14.64 6.21 -6.32
N PRO A 240 -15.48 7.25 -6.28
CA PRO A 240 -16.81 7.22 -6.92
C PRO A 240 -16.82 6.87 -8.40
N THR A 241 -15.71 7.14 -9.10
CA THR A 241 -15.51 6.81 -10.53
C THR A 241 -14.57 5.63 -10.71
N GLY A 242 -14.17 4.98 -9.63
CA GLY A 242 -13.21 3.88 -9.64
C GLY A 242 -13.80 2.61 -10.27
N THR A 243 -12.93 1.81 -10.86
CA THR A 243 -13.29 0.57 -11.56
C THR A 243 -13.09 -0.63 -10.66
N ALA A 244 -14.14 -1.43 -10.46
CA ALA A 244 -14.01 -2.75 -9.84
C ALA A 244 -13.57 -3.78 -10.89
N VAL A 245 -12.60 -4.63 -10.55
CA VAL A 245 -12.14 -5.75 -11.38
C VAL A 245 -12.43 -7.04 -10.63
N VAL A 246 -13.36 -7.86 -11.12
CA VAL A 246 -13.86 -9.02 -10.40
C VAL A 246 -13.72 -10.32 -11.20
N ASN A 247 -13.38 -11.39 -10.50
CA ASN A 247 -13.19 -12.71 -11.08
C ASN A 247 -14.52 -13.45 -11.24
N LEU A 248 -14.93 -13.79 -12.45
CA LEU A 248 -16.14 -14.58 -12.73
C LEU A 248 -15.99 -16.07 -12.40
N ASP A 249 -14.75 -16.57 -12.29
CA ASP A 249 -14.50 -17.97 -11.92
C ASP A 249 -14.72 -18.22 -10.41
N ASP A 250 -14.98 -17.16 -9.63
CA ASP A 250 -15.30 -17.22 -8.20
C ASP A 250 -16.60 -16.45 -7.94
N GLU A 251 -17.68 -17.19 -7.61
CA GLU A 251 -19.03 -16.63 -7.42
C GLU A 251 -19.06 -15.50 -6.37
N ARG A 252 -18.25 -15.61 -5.31
CA ARG A 252 -18.19 -14.59 -4.26
C ARG A 252 -17.47 -13.33 -4.74
N ALA A 253 -16.38 -13.50 -5.48
CA ALA A 253 -15.68 -12.37 -6.08
C ALA A 253 -16.54 -11.68 -7.14
N ALA A 254 -17.21 -12.44 -7.99
CA ALA A 254 -18.14 -11.93 -9.01
C ALA A 254 -19.28 -11.09 -8.39
N ALA A 255 -19.91 -11.58 -7.30
CA ALA A 255 -20.99 -10.88 -6.62
C ALA A 255 -20.56 -9.52 -6.04
N MET A 256 -19.27 -9.31 -5.74
CA MET A 256 -18.78 -8.02 -5.24
C MET A 256 -18.86 -6.91 -6.29
N GLY A 257 -19.00 -7.24 -7.57
CA GLY A 257 -19.22 -6.26 -8.62
C GLY A 257 -20.49 -5.40 -8.40
N GLU A 258 -21.50 -5.94 -7.74
CA GLU A 258 -22.75 -5.22 -7.41
C GLU A 258 -22.54 -4.09 -6.38
N LEU A 259 -21.43 -4.11 -5.65
CA LEU A 259 -21.08 -3.09 -4.66
C LEU A 259 -20.27 -1.93 -5.26
N ALA A 260 -19.89 -2.03 -6.54
CA ALA A 260 -19.03 -1.05 -7.17
C ALA A 260 -19.74 0.31 -7.32
N PRO A 261 -19.10 1.42 -6.91
CA PRO A 261 -19.66 2.76 -7.09
C PRO A 261 -19.58 3.25 -8.55
N GLY A 262 -18.73 2.63 -9.37
CA GLY A 262 -18.40 2.97 -10.75
C GLY A 262 -18.42 1.76 -11.67
N PRO A 263 -17.65 1.78 -12.77
CA PRO A 263 -17.60 0.69 -13.74
C PRO A 263 -17.14 -0.63 -13.12
N VAL A 264 -17.65 -1.73 -13.68
CA VAL A 264 -17.19 -3.09 -13.35
C VAL A 264 -16.54 -3.69 -14.59
N LEU A 265 -15.36 -4.25 -14.41
CA LEU A 265 -14.65 -5.05 -15.41
C LEU A 265 -14.56 -6.48 -14.87
N THR A 266 -14.97 -7.44 -15.67
CA THR A 266 -14.97 -8.84 -15.28
C THR A 266 -13.83 -9.60 -15.96
N PHE A 267 -13.24 -10.58 -15.28
CA PHE A 267 -12.25 -11.45 -15.89
C PHE A 267 -12.51 -12.92 -15.60
N SER A 268 -11.99 -13.79 -16.47
CA SER A 268 -12.00 -15.24 -16.30
C SER A 268 -10.70 -15.86 -16.82
N ALA A 269 -10.12 -16.73 -16.02
CA ALA A 269 -8.97 -17.57 -16.38
C ALA A 269 -9.38 -18.96 -16.91
N THR A 270 -10.68 -19.28 -16.91
CA THR A 270 -11.26 -20.56 -17.37
C THR A 270 -12.02 -20.43 -18.68
N GLY A 271 -11.95 -19.27 -19.34
CA GLY A 271 -12.55 -19.06 -20.66
C GLY A 271 -14.03 -18.69 -20.64
N ASP A 272 -14.60 -18.21 -19.51
CA ASP A 272 -16.00 -17.78 -19.48
C ASP A 272 -16.25 -16.64 -20.46
N ALA A 273 -17.08 -16.92 -21.47
CA ALA A 273 -17.38 -15.97 -22.55
C ALA A 273 -18.17 -14.71 -22.09
N ARG A 274 -18.67 -14.70 -20.85
CA ARG A 274 -19.35 -13.55 -20.26
C ARG A 274 -18.37 -12.52 -19.71
N ALA A 275 -17.09 -12.92 -19.50
CA ALA A 275 -16.07 -12.02 -18.99
C ALA A 275 -15.62 -11.02 -20.05
N ASP A 276 -15.39 -9.76 -19.62
CA ASP A 276 -14.81 -8.71 -20.46
C ASP A 276 -13.37 -9.04 -20.86
N LEU A 277 -12.63 -9.64 -19.94
CA LEU A 277 -11.26 -10.12 -20.11
C LEU A 277 -11.27 -11.64 -19.89
N ARG A 278 -10.78 -12.42 -20.83
CA ARG A 278 -10.70 -13.86 -20.61
C ARG A 278 -9.43 -14.46 -21.19
N ALA A 279 -8.98 -15.54 -20.56
CA ALA A 279 -7.88 -16.35 -21.03
C ALA A 279 -8.37 -17.76 -21.32
N ASP A 280 -8.11 -18.25 -22.53
CA ASP A 280 -8.29 -19.65 -22.88
C ASP A 280 -6.91 -20.33 -22.78
N LEU A 281 -6.77 -21.34 -21.91
CA LEU A 281 -5.53 -22.11 -21.80
C LEU A 281 -5.36 -22.98 -23.06
N VAL A 282 -4.25 -22.76 -23.77
CA VAL A 282 -3.93 -23.52 -24.97
C VAL A 282 -3.10 -24.74 -24.61
N GLU A 283 -2.01 -24.55 -23.87
CA GLU A 283 -1.12 -25.63 -23.46
C GLU A 283 -0.26 -25.19 -22.25
N LEU A 284 0.42 -26.15 -21.64
CA LEU A 284 1.57 -25.92 -20.77
C LEU A 284 2.82 -26.36 -21.53
N ASP A 285 3.82 -25.48 -21.61
CA ASP A 285 5.10 -25.86 -22.20
C ASP A 285 5.90 -26.83 -21.30
N ASP A 286 7.06 -27.29 -21.79
CA ASP A 286 7.95 -28.24 -21.05
C ASP A 286 8.38 -27.72 -19.68
N GLY A 287 8.35 -26.41 -19.44
CA GLY A 287 8.64 -25.76 -18.16
C GLY A 287 7.38 -25.50 -17.32
N ALA A 288 6.23 -26.08 -17.71
CA ALA A 288 4.92 -25.83 -17.10
C ALA A 288 4.45 -24.36 -17.16
N HIS A 289 4.94 -23.56 -18.11
CA HIS A 289 4.47 -22.19 -18.31
C HIS A 289 3.20 -22.22 -19.18
N PRO A 290 2.13 -21.55 -18.74
CA PRO A 290 0.90 -21.44 -19.51
C PRO A 290 1.10 -20.66 -20.80
N VAL A 291 0.60 -21.23 -21.92
CA VAL A 291 0.38 -20.52 -23.17
C VAL A 291 -1.12 -20.31 -23.28
N ILE A 292 -1.55 -19.07 -23.40
CA ILE A 292 -2.95 -18.67 -23.37
C ILE A 292 -3.32 -17.85 -24.61
N ASP A 293 -4.57 -17.93 -25.02
CA ASP A 293 -5.21 -16.98 -25.91
C ASP A 293 -5.95 -15.94 -25.05
N LEU A 294 -5.42 -14.73 -25.00
CA LEU A 294 -5.95 -13.63 -24.19
C LEU A 294 -6.91 -12.78 -25.03
N HIS A 295 -8.17 -12.74 -24.63
CA HIS A 295 -9.22 -11.94 -25.24
C HIS A 295 -9.36 -10.64 -24.46
N LEU A 296 -9.16 -9.51 -25.14
CA LEU A 296 -9.23 -8.16 -24.56
C LEU A 296 -10.27 -7.33 -25.32
N PRO A 297 -10.99 -6.42 -24.64
CA PRO A 297 -11.87 -5.47 -25.31
C PRO A 297 -11.12 -4.65 -26.37
N GLY A 298 -11.74 -4.54 -27.55
CA GLY A 298 -11.17 -3.79 -28.68
C GLY A 298 -10.21 -4.57 -29.57
N LEU A 299 -9.81 -5.78 -29.22
CA LEU A 299 -9.07 -6.66 -30.13
C LEU A 299 -10.04 -7.55 -30.93
N SER A 300 -9.83 -7.61 -32.27
CA SER A 300 -10.64 -8.44 -33.17
C SER A 300 -10.26 -9.94 -33.12
N ALA A 301 -9.10 -10.26 -32.58
CA ALA A 301 -8.60 -11.62 -32.40
C ALA A 301 -7.85 -11.72 -31.06
N PRO A 302 -7.80 -12.91 -30.44
CA PRO A 302 -7.06 -13.11 -29.20
C PRO A 302 -5.55 -12.91 -29.41
N ALA A 303 -4.89 -12.42 -28.38
CA ALA A 303 -3.43 -12.34 -28.33
C ALA A 303 -2.85 -13.62 -27.73
N ARG A 304 -1.99 -14.33 -28.49
CA ARG A 304 -1.26 -15.48 -27.96
C ARG A 304 -0.16 -15.00 -27.02
N VAL A 305 -0.24 -15.41 -25.75
CA VAL A 305 0.71 -15.01 -24.70
C VAL A 305 1.25 -16.26 -23.99
N ARG A 306 2.57 -16.32 -23.82
CA ARG A 306 3.23 -17.27 -22.95
C ARG A 306 3.57 -16.56 -21.63
N LEU A 307 3.07 -17.08 -20.53
CA LEU A 307 3.38 -16.51 -19.21
C LEU A 307 4.81 -16.88 -18.78
N GLY A 308 5.52 -15.96 -18.17
CA GLY A 308 6.86 -16.18 -17.63
C GLY A 308 6.90 -16.95 -16.29
N LEU A 309 5.73 -17.24 -15.72
CA LEU A 309 5.57 -17.93 -14.42
C LEU A 309 4.96 -19.32 -14.67
N PRO A 310 5.54 -20.40 -14.09
CA PRO A 310 5.01 -21.75 -14.25
C PRO A 310 3.73 -21.95 -13.42
N GLY A 311 2.86 -22.85 -13.91
CA GLY A 311 1.63 -23.28 -13.23
C GLY A 311 0.37 -22.55 -13.70
N VAL A 312 -0.69 -23.36 -13.93
CA VAL A 312 -1.99 -22.91 -14.45
C VAL A 312 -2.62 -21.80 -13.56
N HIS A 313 -2.44 -21.86 -12.25
CA HIS A 313 -2.96 -20.86 -11.33
C HIS A 313 -2.45 -19.44 -11.62
N ASN A 314 -1.33 -19.28 -12.35
CA ASN A 314 -0.83 -17.98 -12.75
C ASN A 314 -1.61 -17.35 -13.91
N VAL A 315 -2.51 -18.09 -14.57
CA VAL A 315 -3.44 -17.51 -15.54
C VAL A 315 -4.42 -16.56 -14.86
N THR A 316 -4.90 -16.93 -13.66
CA THR A 316 -5.75 -16.03 -12.84
C THR A 316 -5.01 -14.79 -12.36
N ASN A 317 -3.69 -14.88 -12.14
CA ASN A 317 -2.88 -13.79 -11.61
C ASN A 317 -2.41 -12.81 -12.71
N ALA A 318 -2.44 -13.24 -13.96
CA ALA A 318 -1.93 -12.48 -15.10
C ALA A 318 -2.98 -11.60 -15.75
#